data_10748f2ada88885b599b12dc29267d2f
#
_entry.id   10748f2ada88885b599b12dc29267d2f
#
_cell.length_a   1.000
_cell.length_b   1.000
_cell.length_c   1.000
_cell.angle_alpha   90.00
_cell.angle_beta   90.00
_cell.angle_gamma   90.00
#
_symmetry.space_group_name_H-M   'P 1'
#
loop_
_entity.id
_entity.type
_entity.pdbx_description
1 polymer ?
#
loop_
_entity_poly.entity_id
_entity_poly.type
_entity_poly.pdbx_seq_one_letter_code
_entity_poly.pdbx_strand_id
1 'polypeptide(L)'
;MNVCFITRSMPFGKFEAFVIPEVLYAKKAGHCVTVVPLRAEGEVIHQDSVEILNHTIKRPLLSPAIVGAAIQETVKQPIAVLKLLRKIFRSRNTTILLQNMAVFPKALWLARYYRSTVIPDHIHAYWISTAATIAMITATILQIPWSVTAHRGDIAMNNLIAEKVADCCFVRCINENGANEIRQLSGEIDKIRVLHLGVDIPESSPNLGRMRQPEKPFHVLMPGNFAAVKGHVYLIQAIKIIINNGGNLHLDLAGEGELRQSIQQQVDSLQLTEHVSFLGELSHSSLLAQLWAGQWDCVVLPSIVTADGAKEGIPVSLMESMAAGVPVVATATGGIPELCSDGTALLVPEQDPLALAEALNTVMNDTEKCVRMAILAQIRVQEEFNIKTIGPRLLDMMT
;
A
#
# COMPACT_ATOMS: atom_id res chain seq x y z
N MET A 1 11.36 14.61 17.37
CA MET A 1 12.27 13.41 17.40
C MET A 1 12.99 13.23 16.07
N ASN A 2 14.10 12.47 16.09
CA ASN A 2 14.81 12.03 14.89
C ASN A 2 14.32 10.64 14.53
N VAL A 3 13.66 10.48 13.38
CA VAL A 3 13.08 9.19 12.94
C VAL A 3 13.80 8.69 11.72
N CYS A 4 14.21 7.43 11.76
CA CYS A 4 14.74 6.73 10.58
C CYS A 4 13.67 5.81 10.00
N PHE A 5 13.26 6.06 8.77
CA PHE A 5 12.38 5.19 8.01
C PHE A 5 13.17 4.25 7.09
N ILE A 6 13.02 2.94 7.27
CA ILE A 6 13.64 1.94 6.40
C ILE A 6 12.58 1.44 5.41
N THR A 7 12.85 1.63 4.12
CA THR A 7 11.95 1.31 3.03
C THR A 7 12.56 0.25 2.11
N ARG A 8 11.77 -0.31 1.21
CA ARG A 8 12.27 -1.25 0.20
C ARG A 8 13.02 -0.51 -0.92
N SER A 9 12.42 0.54 -1.45
CA SER A 9 12.96 1.33 -2.57
C SER A 9 12.66 2.83 -2.46
N MET A 10 11.58 3.23 -1.80
CA MET A 10 11.20 4.64 -1.68
C MET A 10 12.38 5.49 -1.17
N PRO A 11 12.71 6.61 -1.82
CA PRO A 11 11.90 7.40 -2.76
C PRO A 11 12.01 6.98 -4.24
N PHE A 12 12.65 5.86 -4.56
CA PHE A 12 12.83 5.36 -5.92
C PHE A 12 11.77 4.32 -6.29
N GLY A 13 11.42 4.26 -7.60
CA GLY A 13 10.45 3.29 -8.12
C GLY A 13 9.00 3.63 -7.76
N LYS A 14 8.07 2.76 -8.18
CA LYS A 14 6.63 3.03 -8.14
C LYS A 14 5.84 2.31 -7.04
N PHE A 15 6.46 1.33 -6.37
CA PHE A 15 5.71 0.40 -5.53
C PHE A 15 5.38 0.88 -4.10
N GLU A 16 6.03 1.95 -3.63
CA GLU A 16 5.89 2.44 -2.26
C GLU A 16 5.31 3.87 -2.18
N ALA A 17 4.49 4.26 -3.17
CA ALA A 17 3.85 5.58 -3.18
C ALA A 17 3.04 5.86 -1.90
N PHE A 18 2.44 4.84 -1.31
CA PHE A 18 1.64 4.93 -0.09
C PHE A 18 2.45 5.31 1.17
N VAL A 19 3.78 5.16 1.14
CA VAL A 19 4.67 5.55 2.25
C VAL A 19 4.95 7.05 2.24
N ILE A 20 4.92 7.67 1.05
CA ILE A 20 5.30 9.07 0.85
C ILE A 20 4.48 10.03 1.75
N PRO A 21 3.14 9.95 1.81
CA PRO A 21 2.34 10.84 2.64
C PRO A 21 2.73 10.78 4.12
N GLU A 22 3.02 9.60 4.66
CA GLU A 22 3.36 9.41 6.07
C GLU A 22 4.74 10.00 6.41
N VAL A 23 5.74 9.81 5.53
CA VAL A 23 7.08 10.39 5.69
C VAL A 23 7.05 11.92 5.56
N LEU A 24 6.30 12.45 4.60
CA LEU A 24 6.11 13.89 4.43
C LEU A 24 5.34 14.49 5.60
N TYR A 25 4.34 13.79 6.13
CA TYR A 25 3.63 14.23 7.33
C TYR A 25 4.57 14.36 8.52
N ALA A 26 5.40 13.35 8.79
CA ALA A 26 6.39 13.40 9.87
C ALA A 26 7.34 14.61 9.72
N LYS A 27 7.81 14.88 8.50
CA LYS A 27 8.65 16.05 8.19
C LYS A 27 7.90 17.36 8.42
N LYS A 28 6.66 17.49 7.94
CA LYS A 28 5.81 18.70 8.11
C LYS A 28 5.44 18.93 9.58
N ALA A 29 5.32 17.87 10.38
CA ALA A 29 5.10 17.94 11.83
C ALA A 29 6.36 18.36 12.64
N GLY A 30 7.48 18.69 11.97
CA GLY A 30 8.70 19.18 12.59
C GLY A 30 9.66 18.10 13.08
N HIS A 31 9.48 16.83 12.68
CA HIS A 31 10.42 15.77 13.00
C HIS A 31 11.61 15.76 12.01
N CYS A 32 12.80 15.44 12.52
CA CYS A 32 13.97 15.17 11.65
C CYS A 32 13.83 13.78 11.06
N VAL A 33 13.62 13.71 9.76
CA VAL A 33 13.37 12.46 9.04
C VAL A 33 14.60 12.03 8.26
N THR A 34 14.96 10.76 8.36
CA THR A 34 15.95 10.11 7.48
C THR A 34 15.31 8.88 6.84
N VAL A 35 15.50 8.72 5.53
CA VAL A 35 15.00 7.56 4.77
C VAL A 35 16.16 6.69 4.30
N VAL A 36 16.07 5.39 4.55
CA VAL A 36 17.10 4.42 4.18
C VAL A 36 16.46 3.34 3.32
N PRO A 37 16.51 3.46 1.99
CA PRO A 37 16.04 2.41 1.10
C PRO A 37 16.96 1.19 1.13
N LEU A 38 16.37 -0.01 1.11
CA LEU A 38 17.09 -1.26 0.94
C LEU A 38 17.84 -1.27 -0.39
N ARG A 39 17.14 -0.83 -1.47
CA ARG A 39 17.68 -0.62 -2.81
C ARG A 39 17.61 0.87 -3.14
N ALA A 40 18.76 1.53 -3.12
CA ALA A 40 18.88 2.96 -3.40
C ALA A 40 19.11 3.24 -4.90
N GLU A 41 18.46 2.47 -5.76
CA GLU A 41 18.63 2.49 -7.22
C GLU A 41 17.29 2.66 -7.92
N GLY A 42 17.28 3.35 -9.05
CA GLY A 42 16.12 3.60 -9.88
C GLY A 42 15.78 5.07 -10.04
N GLU A 43 14.78 5.36 -10.85
CA GLU A 43 14.25 6.69 -11.10
C GLU A 43 13.28 7.12 -9.99
N VAL A 44 13.23 8.43 -9.76
CA VAL A 44 12.20 9.05 -8.90
C VAL A 44 10.98 9.28 -9.77
N ILE A 45 9.97 8.45 -9.60
CA ILE A 45 8.76 8.47 -10.42
C ILE A 45 7.70 9.40 -9.83
N HIS A 46 7.58 9.42 -8.50
CA HIS A 46 6.58 10.25 -7.83
C HIS A 46 7.15 11.64 -7.53
N GLN A 47 6.47 12.69 -7.97
CA GLN A 47 6.91 14.07 -7.80
C GLN A 47 7.11 14.43 -6.32
N ASP A 48 6.23 13.96 -5.44
CA ASP A 48 6.32 14.20 -4.00
C ASP A 48 7.54 13.53 -3.35
N SER A 49 8.10 12.48 -3.98
CA SER A 49 9.33 11.83 -3.54
C SER A 49 10.56 12.73 -3.64
N VAL A 50 10.52 13.77 -4.48
CA VAL A 50 11.64 14.71 -4.65
C VAL A 50 11.99 15.41 -3.34
N GLU A 51 10.96 15.74 -2.53
CA GLU A 51 11.17 16.36 -1.22
C GLU A 51 11.91 15.46 -0.22
N ILE A 52 11.85 14.14 -0.43
CA ILE A 52 12.45 13.13 0.46
C ILE A 52 13.91 12.86 0.07
N LEU A 53 14.32 13.15 -1.17
CA LEU A 53 15.66 12.85 -1.68
C LEU A 53 16.80 13.40 -0.82
N ASN A 54 16.65 14.63 -0.34
CA ASN A 54 17.66 15.29 0.49
C ASN A 54 17.79 14.69 1.90
N HIS A 55 16.78 13.89 2.30
CA HIS A 55 16.73 13.16 3.57
C HIS A 55 17.04 11.67 3.41
N THR A 56 17.49 11.25 2.20
CA THR A 56 17.69 9.84 1.86
C THR A 56 19.17 9.46 1.91
N ILE A 57 19.48 8.42 2.68
CA ILE A 57 20.82 7.80 2.72
C ILE A 57 20.93 6.82 1.55
N LYS A 58 21.54 7.29 0.44
CA LYS A 58 21.75 6.49 -0.77
C LYS A 58 23.02 5.65 -0.64
N ARG A 59 22.87 4.37 -0.34
CA ARG A 59 23.99 3.43 -0.29
C ARG A 59 23.57 2.08 -0.88
N PRO A 60 24.46 1.41 -1.63
CA PRO A 60 24.18 0.08 -2.15
C PRO A 60 24.02 -0.94 -1.01
N LEU A 61 23.57 -2.13 -1.36
CA LEU A 61 23.43 -3.21 -0.40
C LEU A 61 24.79 -3.69 0.11
N LEU A 62 25.78 -3.79 -0.79
CA LEU A 62 27.14 -4.21 -0.52
C LEU A 62 28.14 -3.27 -1.20
N SER A 63 29.23 -2.96 -0.51
CA SER A 63 30.39 -2.28 -1.04
C SER A 63 31.58 -2.55 -0.09
N PRO A 64 32.84 -2.32 -0.51
CA PRO A 64 34.00 -2.47 0.39
C PRO A 64 33.86 -1.66 1.68
N ALA A 65 33.31 -0.44 1.59
CA ALA A 65 33.09 0.42 2.76
C ALA A 65 32.04 -0.16 3.71
N ILE A 66 30.96 -0.77 3.18
CA ILE A 66 29.91 -1.44 3.98
C ILE A 66 30.49 -2.67 4.67
N VAL A 67 31.23 -3.49 3.95
CA VAL A 67 31.86 -4.70 4.51
C VAL A 67 32.89 -4.34 5.57
N GLY A 68 33.76 -3.37 5.32
CA GLY A 68 34.74 -2.90 6.29
C GLY A 68 34.11 -2.34 7.58
N ALA A 69 33.03 -1.59 7.46
CA ALA A 69 32.27 -1.08 8.60
C ALA A 69 31.59 -2.22 9.38
N ALA A 70 31.04 -3.21 8.68
CA ALA A 70 30.43 -4.39 9.31
C ALA A 70 31.44 -5.20 10.12
N ILE A 71 32.64 -5.43 9.59
CA ILE A 71 33.74 -6.09 10.32
C ILE A 71 34.10 -5.31 11.59
N GLN A 72 34.25 -3.98 11.48
CA GLN A 72 34.60 -3.14 12.63
C GLN A 72 33.50 -3.17 13.72
N GLU A 73 32.21 -3.12 13.35
CA GLU A 73 31.13 -3.24 14.32
C GLU A 73 31.06 -4.64 14.95
N THR A 74 31.34 -5.70 14.18
CA THR A 74 31.42 -7.07 14.68
C THR A 74 32.53 -7.20 15.74
N VAL A 75 33.68 -6.61 15.50
CA VAL A 75 34.80 -6.61 16.47
C VAL A 75 34.46 -5.82 17.74
N LYS A 76 33.73 -4.70 17.59
CA LYS A 76 33.32 -3.87 18.74
C LYS A 76 32.24 -4.50 19.60
N GLN A 77 31.30 -5.24 18.99
CA GLN A 77 30.13 -5.81 19.66
C GLN A 77 29.93 -7.30 19.29
N PRO A 78 30.90 -8.19 19.52
CA PRO A 78 30.86 -9.57 19.06
C PRO A 78 29.68 -10.36 19.65
N ILE A 79 29.33 -10.10 20.91
CA ILE A 79 28.23 -10.80 21.60
C ILE A 79 26.86 -10.39 21.00
N ALA A 80 26.66 -9.11 20.73
CA ALA A 80 25.42 -8.63 20.11
C ALA A 80 25.26 -9.19 18.69
N VAL A 81 26.33 -9.15 17.89
CA VAL A 81 26.36 -9.71 16.54
C VAL A 81 26.09 -11.21 16.55
N LEU A 82 26.70 -11.96 17.47
CA LEU A 82 26.44 -13.40 17.60
C LEU A 82 24.98 -13.71 17.97
N LYS A 83 24.37 -12.93 18.86
CA LYS A 83 22.94 -13.06 19.19
C LYS A 83 22.05 -12.79 17.98
N LEU A 84 22.35 -11.75 17.19
CA LEU A 84 21.64 -11.43 15.97
C LEU A 84 21.79 -12.52 14.91
N LEU A 85 22.98 -13.05 14.69
CA LEU A 85 23.21 -14.17 13.78
C LEU A 85 22.40 -15.40 14.20
N ARG A 86 22.37 -15.73 15.50
CA ARG A 86 21.54 -16.84 16.01
C ARG A 86 20.05 -16.64 15.72
N LYS A 87 19.54 -15.40 15.78
CA LYS A 87 18.14 -15.10 15.36
C LYS A 87 17.95 -15.33 13.86
N ILE A 88 18.89 -14.84 13.03
CA ILE A 88 18.82 -14.99 11.57
C ILE A 88 18.90 -16.44 11.11
N PHE A 89 19.72 -17.28 11.77
CA PHE A 89 19.79 -18.70 11.47
C PHE A 89 18.51 -19.49 11.79
N ARG A 90 17.51 -18.88 12.46
CA ARG A 90 16.16 -19.45 12.62
C ARG A 90 15.25 -19.21 11.41
N SER A 91 15.76 -18.61 10.33
CA SER A 91 15.02 -18.41 9.09
C SER A 91 14.39 -19.71 8.60
N ARG A 92 13.11 -19.62 8.20
CA ARG A 92 12.28 -20.77 7.80
C ARG A 92 12.86 -21.61 6.65
N ASN A 93 13.58 -20.96 5.75
CA ASN A 93 14.19 -21.60 4.58
C ASN A 93 15.49 -20.88 4.16
N THR A 94 16.22 -21.51 3.25
CA THR A 94 17.52 -20.99 2.76
C THR A 94 17.40 -19.68 2.03
N THR A 95 16.31 -19.45 1.27
CA THR A 95 16.08 -18.20 0.55
C THR A 95 15.96 -17.03 1.51
N ILE A 96 15.14 -17.15 2.55
CA ILE A 96 14.98 -16.13 3.60
C ILE A 96 16.29 -15.93 4.36
N LEU A 97 17.00 -17.01 4.68
CA LEU A 97 18.31 -16.92 5.32
C LEU A 97 19.28 -16.10 4.48
N LEU A 98 19.41 -16.40 3.19
CA LEU A 98 20.31 -15.68 2.28
C LEU A 98 19.90 -14.21 2.14
N GLN A 99 18.61 -13.92 2.05
CA GLN A 99 18.10 -12.54 2.00
C GLN A 99 18.47 -11.75 3.27
N ASN A 100 18.31 -12.35 4.46
CA ASN A 100 18.66 -11.73 5.73
C ASN A 100 20.19 -11.56 5.88
N MET A 101 20.98 -12.54 5.43
CA MET A 101 22.44 -12.43 5.40
C MET A 101 22.94 -11.37 4.45
N ALA A 102 22.28 -11.17 3.30
CA ALA A 102 22.65 -10.13 2.34
C ALA A 102 22.48 -8.71 2.88
N VAL A 103 21.48 -8.47 3.73
CA VAL A 103 21.23 -7.15 4.34
C VAL A 103 22.03 -6.91 5.63
N PHE A 104 22.60 -7.95 6.23
CA PHE A 104 23.29 -7.89 7.51
C PHE A 104 24.46 -6.88 7.53
N PRO A 105 25.38 -6.87 6.54
CA PRO A 105 26.49 -5.90 6.51
C PRO A 105 26.00 -4.44 6.42
N LYS A 106 24.94 -4.19 5.63
CA LYS A 106 24.35 -2.85 5.50
C LYS A 106 23.76 -2.37 6.83
N ALA A 107 23.12 -3.24 7.59
CA ALA A 107 22.55 -2.91 8.89
C ALA A 107 23.66 -2.54 9.92
N LEU A 108 24.75 -3.28 9.97
CA LEU A 108 25.90 -2.95 10.83
C LEU A 108 26.57 -1.63 10.38
N TRP A 109 26.72 -1.42 9.05
CA TRP A 109 27.21 -0.16 8.51
C TRP A 109 26.31 1.01 8.92
N LEU A 110 24.98 0.84 8.87
CA LEU A 110 24.02 1.87 9.25
C LEU A 110 24.14 2.25 10.73
N ALA A 111 24.32 1.27 11.60
CA ALA A 111 24.58 1.50 13.02
C ALA A 111 25.85 2.33 13.24
N ARG A 112 26.94 1.98 12.52
CA ARG A 112 28.18 2.76 12.57
C ARG A 112 28.02 4.18 12.03
N TYR A 113 27.30 4.34 10.92
CA TYR A 113 26.99 5.65 10.34
C TYR A 113 26.29 6.55 11.35
N TYR A 114 25.26 6.07 12.03
CA TYR A 114 24.52 6.84 13.03
C TYR A 114 25.36 7.19 14.27
N ARG A 115 26.28 6.34 14.68
CA ARG A 115 27.23 6.69 15.75
C ARG A 115 28.20 7.82 15.38
N SER A 116 28.49 7.99 14.11
CA SER A 116 29.36 9.06 13.62
C SER A 116 28.59 10.34 13.22
N THR A 117 27.26 10.28 13.24
CA THR A 117 26.37 11.41 12.92
C THR A 117 25.41 11.66 14.09
N VAL A 118 24.11 11.56 13.84
CA VAL A 118 23.07 11.72 14.86
C VAL A 118 22.30 10.40 14.98
N ILE A 119 22.32 9.80 16.16
CA ILE A 119 21.55 8.58 16.44
C ILE A 119 20.05 8.93 16.41
N PRO A 120 19.23 8.20 15.65
CA PRO A 120 17.80 8.44 15.63
C PRO A 120 17.18 8.02 16.97
N ASP A 121 16.09 8.70 17.36
CA ASP A 121 15.32 8.35 18.54
C ASP A 121 14.52 7.07 18.32
N HIS A 122 14.11 6.82 17.06
CA HIS A 122 13.32 5.66 16.67
C HIS A 122 13.67 5.21 15.23
N ILE A 123 13.66 3.88 14.98
CA ILE A 123 13.73 3.29 13.63
C ILE A 123 12.39 2.64 13.31
N HIS A 124 11.77 3.05 12.21
CA HIS A 124 10.54 2.43 11.70
C HIS A 124 10.77 1.78 10.33
N ALA A 125 10.46 0.50 10.20
CA ALA A 125 10.56 -0.21 8.93
C ALA A 125 9.17 -0.33 8.26
N TYR A 126 9.11 0.03 6.97
CA TYR A 126 7.93 -0.25 6.15
C TYR A 126 8.10 -1.59 5.44
N TRP A 127 7.86 -2.67 6.02
CA TRP A 127 7.87 -4.07 5.58
C TRP A 127 8.50 -4.97 6.65
N ILE A 128 7.76 -5.95 7.11
CA ILE A 128 8.23 -6.92 8.12
C ILE A 128 9.26 -7.92 7.55
N SER A 129 9.58 -7.85 6.25
CA SER A 129 10.60 -8.64 5.56
C SER A 129 12.04 -8.17 5.86
N THR A 130 12.88 -8.04 4.86
CA THR A 130 14.30 -7.64 5.00
C THR A 130 14.51 -6.20 5.50
N ALA A 131 13.56 -5.29 5.26
CA ALA A 131 13.62 -3.94 5.82
C ALA A 131 13.57 -3.96 7.36
N ALA A 132 12.66 -4.76 7.93
CA ALA A 132 12.62 -4.97 9.38
C ALA A 132 13.85 -5.72 9.91
N THR A 133 14.50 -6.56 9.11
CA THR A 133 15.79 -7.18 9.50
C THR A 133 16.87 -6.10 9.65
N ILE A 134 16.95 -5.12 8.76
CA ILE A 134 17.89 -3.98 8.91
C ILE A 134 17.53 -3.19 10.18
N ALA A 135 16.25 -2.86 10.39
CA ALA A 135 15.80 -2.13 11.58
C ALA A 135 16.20 -2.85 12.87
N MET A 136 15.84 -4.14 12.99
CA MET A 136 16.17 -4.97 14.15
C MET A 136 17.67 -4.98 14.46
N ILE A 137 18.52 -5.24 13.45
CA ILE A 137 19.97 -5.29 13.62
C ILE A 137 20.51 -3.93 14.05
N THR A 138 20.15 -2.87 13.30
CA THR A 138 20.64 -1.51 13.55
C THR A 138 20.22 -1.03 14.94
N ALA A 139 18.95 -1.20 15.29
CA ALA A 139 18.40 -0.80 16.57
C ALA A 139 19.03 -1.58 17.76
N THR A 140 19.22 -2.91 17.61
CA THR A 140 19.89 -3.72 18.63
C THR A 140 21.34 -3.25 18.87
N ILE A 141 22.09 -2.92 17.81
CA ILE A 141 23.47 -2.44 17.89
C ILE A 141 23.54 -1.04 18.49
N LEU A 142 22.57 -0.18 18.22
CA LEU A 142 22.50 1.19 18.77
C LEU A 142 21.80 1.26 20.14
N GLN A 143 21.09 0.20 20.55
CA GLN A 143 20.28 0.15 21.76
C GLN A 143 19.15 1.22 21.76
N ILE A 144 18.46 1.36 20.61
CA ILE A 144 17.34 2.27 20.43
C ILE A 144 16.05 1.51 20.08
N PRO A 145 14.88 2.10 20.33
CA PRO A 145 13.60 1.48 19.96
C PRO A 145 13.42 1.38 18.45
N TRP A 146 12.68 0.36 18.02
CA TRP A 146 12.28 0.21 16.64
C TRP A 146 10.90 -0.43 16.51
N SER A 147 10.25 -0.18 15.38
CA SER A 147 8.93 -0.71 15.06
C SER A 147 8.82 -1.03 13.56
N VAL A 148 7.71 -1.64 13.17
CA VAL A 148 7.50 -2.02 11.78
C VAL A 148 6.04 -1.88 11.36
N THR A 149 5.80 -1.44 10.12
CA THR A 149 4.53 -1.61 9.42
C THR A 149 4.60 -2.88 8.58
N ALA A 150 3.64 -3.77 8.79
CA ALA A 150 3.50 -5.02 8.07
C ALA A 150 2.41 -4.90 7.00
N HIS A 151 2.72 -5.39 5.81
CA HIS A 151 1.82 -5.46 4.68
C HIS A 151 1.54 -6.92 4.35
N ARG A 152 0.43 -7.18 3.71
CA ARG A 152 -0.02 -8.53 3.48
C ARG A 152 0.99 -9.43 2.74
N GLY A 153 1.62 -8.92 1.69
CA GLY A 153 2.57 -9.69 0.88
C GLY A 153 3.82 -10.13 1.65
N ASP A 154 4.26 -9.33 2.63
CA ASP A 154 5.44 -9.66 3.43
C ASP A 154 5.10 -10.48 4.69
N ILE A 155 3.85 -10.43 5.18
CA ILE A 155 3.36 -11.33 6.23
C ILE A 155 3.39 -12.78 5.72
N ALA A 156 2.84 -13.03 4.52
CA ALA A 156 2.81 -14.35 3.90
C ALA A 156 4.23 -14.97 3.72
N MET A 157 5.27 -14.15 3.55
CA MET A 157 6.64 -14.62 3.47
C MET A 157 7.16 -15.22 4.79
N ASN A 158 6.58 -14.86 5.91
CA ASN A 158 6.97 -15.26 7.27
C ASN A 158 8.49 -15.19 7.52
N ASN A 159 9.05 -13.98 7.27
CA ASN A 159 10.48 -13.73 7.46
C ASN A 159 10.77 -13.37 8.92
N LEU A 160 11.02 -14.38 9.76
CA LEU A 160 11.36 -14.20 11.19
C LEU A 160 10.32 -13.35 11.93
N ILE A 161 9.03 -13.52 11.63
CA ILE A 161 7.97 -12.69 12.21
C ILE A 161 7.98 -12.80 13.75
N ALA A 162 8.02 -14.00 14.30
CA ALA A 162 8.02 -14.20 15.75
C ALA A 162 9.21 -13.50 16.43
N GLU A 163 10.43 -13.66 15.87
CA GLU A 163 11.63 -13.03 16.39
C GLU A 163 11.59 -11.49 16.31
N LYS A 164 11.03 -10.95 15.24
CA LYS A 164 10.89 -9.50 15.03
C LYS A 164 9.85 -8.90 15.96
N VAL A 165 8.68 -9.55 16.09
CA VAL A 165 7.62 -9.13 17.01
C VAL A 165 8.08 -9.16 18.46
N ALA A 166 8.82 -10.21 18.87
CA ALA A 166 9.38 -10.28 20.20
C ALA A 166 10.37 -9.14 20.51
N ASP A 167 11.11 -8.67 19.48
CA ASP A 167 12.19 -7.68 19.61
C ASP A 167 11.72 -6.23 19.48
N CYS A 168 10.75 -5.92 18.59
CA CYS A 168 10.28 -4.56 18.33
C CYS A 168 9.36 -4.02 19.44
N CYS A 169 9.17 -2.69 19.45
CA CYS A 169 8.23 -2.02 20.36
C CYS A 169 6.79 -2.32 19.95
N PHE A 170 6.49 -2.21 18.67
CA PHE A 170 5.17 -2.54 18.11
C PHE A 170 5.27 -2.96 16.64
N VAL A 171 4.25 -3.71 16.20
CA VAL A 171 3.96 -3.98 14.80
C VAL A 171 2.66 -3.29 14.44
N ARG A 172 2.71 -2.37 13.48
CA ARG A 172 1.53 -1.81 12.83
C ARG A 172 1.10 -2.74 11.71
N CYS A 173 -0.13 -3.18 11.74
CA CYS A 173 -0.81 -3.86 10.63
C CYS A 173 -1.77 -2.87 9.96
N ILE A 174 -1.77 -2.84 8.63
CA ILE A 174 -2.61 -1.90 7.88
C ILE A 174 -4.07 -2.33 7.80
N ASN A 175 -4.38 -3.54 8.27
CA ASN A 175 -5.74 -4.08 8.37
C ASN A 175 -5.82 -5.18 9.44
N GLU A 176 -7.05 -5.52 9.86
CA GLU A 176 -7.31 -6.51 10.92
C GLU A 176 -6.94 -7.94 10.48
N ASN A 177 -7.13 -8.28 9.19
CA ASN A 177 -6.73 -9.59 8.68
C ASN A 177 -5.21 -9.84 8.85
N GLY A 178 -4.38 -8.85 8.51
CA GLY A 178 -2.93 -8.93 8.72
C GLY A 178 -2.55 -8.98 10.20
N ALA A 179 -3.26 -8.25 11.05
CA ALA A 179 -3.03 -8.28 12.48
C ALA A 179 -3.32 -9.68 13.06
N ASN A 180 -4.42 -10.29 12.66
CA ASN A 180 -4.78 -11.64 13.11
C ASN A 180 -3.77 -12.69 12.64
N GLU A 181 -3.27 -12.57 11.40
CA GLU A 181 -2.25 -13.47 10.88
C GLU A 181 -0.92 -13.33 11.67
N ILE A 182 -0.48 -12.10 11.98
CA ILE A 182 0.74 -11.89 12.80
C ILE A 182 0.54 -12.38 14.24
N ARG A 183 -0.63 -12.17 14.87
CA ARG A 183 -0.95 -12.72 16.19
C ARG A 183 -0.81 -14.25 16.20
N GLN A 184 -1.32 -14.93 15.17
CA GLN A 184 -1.19 -16.38 15.04
C GLN A 184 0.25 -16.83 14.84
N LEU A 185 1.04 -16.12 14.02
CA LEU A 185 2.43 -16.48 13.72
C LEU A 185 3.40 -16.19 14.87
N SER A 186 3.14 -15.17 15.66
CA SER A 186 4.05 -14.72 16.73
C SER A 186 3.64 -15.18 18.13
N GLY A 187 2.35 -15.45 18.35
CA GLY A 187 1.79 -15.67 19.69
C GLY A 187 1.67 -14.41 20.55
N GLU A 188 2.02 -13.22 20.00
CA GLU A 188 1.98 -11.92 20.69
C GLU A 188 0.70 -11.18 20.34
N ILE A 189 0.11 -10.49 21.33
CA ILE A 189 -1.13 -9.72 21.15
C ILE A 189 -0.87 -8.24 21.38
N ASP A 190 -0.20 -7.91 22.48
CA ASP A 190 -0.09 -6.54 22.99
C ASP A 190 0.73 -5.59 22.12
N LYS A 191 1.66 -6.12 21.33
CA LYS A 191 2.50 -5.33 20.42
C LYS A 191 1.88 -5.08 19.06
N ILE A 192 0.78 -5.79 18.73
CA ILE A 192 0.17 -5.72 17.40
C ILE A 192 -0.95 -4.68 17.42
N ARG A 193 -0.80 -3.67 16.59
CA ARG A 193 -1.71 -2.53 16.47
C ARG A 193 -2.27 -2.46 15.04
N VAL A 194 -3.57 -2.28 14.91
CA VAL A 194 -4.18 -1.94 13.61
C VAL A 194 -4.21 -0.44 13.48
N LEU A 195 -3.57 0.06 12.44
CA LEU A 195 -3.61 1.46 12.03
C LEU A 195 -3.51 1.51 10.51
N HIS A 196 -4.56 1.96 9.86
CA HIS A 196 -4.66 2.01 8.40
C HIS A 196 -3.58 2.88 7.76
N LEU A 197 -3.41 2.77 6.44
CA LEU A 197 -2.60 3.71 5.66
C LEU A 197 -3.31 5.05 5.55
N GLY A 198 -2.53 6.13 5.62
CA GLY A 198 -3.06 7.48 5.43
C GLY A 198 -2.95 7.94 3.98
N VAL A 199 -4.05 8.46 3.42
CA VAL A 199 -4.06 9.18 2.14
C VAL A 199 -4.23 10.67 2.38
N ASP A 200 -3.70 11.49 1.47
CA ASP A 200 -3.90 12.94 1.53
C ASP A 200 -5.30 13.27 0.99
N ILE A 201 -6.13 13.85 1.83
CA ILE A 201 -7.51 14.20 1.51
C ILE A 201 -7.64 15.71 1.49
N PRO A 202 -7.97 16.33 0.35
CA PRO A 202 -8.30 17.75 0.29
C PRO A 202 -9.46 18.13 1.22
N GLU A 203 -9.47 19.38 1.67
CA GLU A 203 -10.47 19.88 2.62
C GLU A 203 -11.88 19.96 2.02
N SER A 204 -12.03 20.04 0.71
CA SER A 204 -13.30 20.08 0.00
C SER A 204 -13.37 18.97 -1.04
N SER A 205 -14.51 18.28 -1.12
CA SER A 205 -14.79 17.34 -2.20
C SER A 205 -15.70 17.99 -3.22
N PRO A 206 -15.25 18.20 -4.45
CA PRO A 206 -16.04 18.86 -5.48
C PRO A 206 -17.17 17.99 -6.05
N ASN A 207 -17.16 16.68 -5.79
CA ASN A 207 -18.07 15.73 -6.41
C ASN A 207 -19.30 15.39 -5.55
N LEU A 208 -19.33 15.81 -4.29
CA LEU A 208 -20.50 15.60 -3.43
C LEU A 208 -21.74 16.27 -4.00
N GLY A 209 -22.75 15.47 -4.33
CA GLY A 209 -24.00 15.97 -4.90
C GLY A 209 -23.93 16.28 -6.40
N ARG A 210 -22.87 15.89 -7.10
CA ARG A 210 -22.79 16.02 -8.55
C ARG A 210 -23.93 15.22 -9.20
N MET A 211 -24.79 15.95 -9.93
CA MET A 211 -25.86 15.32 -10.72
C MET A 211 -25.28 14.84 -12.05
N ARG A 212 -25.52 13.57 -12.36
CA ARG A 212 -25.21 13.00 -13.68
C ARG A 212 -25.99 13.70 -14.78
N GLN A 213 -25.40 13.79 -15.97
CA GLN A 213 -26.09 14.18 -17.21
C GLN A 213 -26.60 12.90 -17.89
N PRO A 214 -27.92 12.64 -17.92
CA PRO A 214 -28.49 11.37 -18.39
C PRO A 214 -28.16 11.04 -19.86
N GLU A 215 -27.91 12.08 -20.68
CA GLU A 215 -27.63 11.93 -22.12
C GLU A 215 -26.23 11.42 -22.42
N LYS A 216 -25.30 11.50 -21.44
CA LYS A 216 -23.94 11.01 -21.60
C LYS A 216 -23.82 9.55 -21.16
N PRO A 217 -22.87 8.78 -21.74
CA PRO A 217 -22.53 7.46 -21.20
C PRO A 217 -22.16 7.57 -19.72
N PHE A 218 -22.48 6.54 -18.94
CA PHE A 218 -22.04 6.43 -17.57
C PHE A 218 -20.56 6.04 -17.54
N HIS A 219 -19.70 6.90 -17.05
CA HIS A 219 -18.27 6.70 -17.06
C HIS A 219 -17.79 5.95 -15.81
N VAL A 220 -17.21 4.77 -16.02
CA VAL A 220 -16.66 3.90 -14.97
C VAL A 220 -15.16 3.86 -15.10
N LEU A 221 -14.46 4.05 -13.99
CA LEU A 221 -13.00 3.85 -13.91
C LEU A 221 -12.67 2.54 -13.20
N MET A 222 -11.74 1.78 -13.73
CA MET A 222 -11.02 0.72 -13.03
C MET A 222 -9.53 1.06 -12.94
N PRO A 223 -9.04 1.58 -11.81
CA PRO A 223 -7.62 1.88 -11.62
C PRO A 223 -6.88 0.66 -11.10
N GLY A 224 -5.75 0.33 -11.71
CA GLY A 224 -4.87 -0.73 -11.22
C GLY A 224 -4.10 -1.44 -12.31
N ASN A 225 -3.00 -2.10 -11.91
CA ASN A 225 -2.20 -2.90 -12.82
C ASN A 225 -2.97 -4.11 -13.36
N PHE A 226 -2.67 -4.52 -14.59
CA PHE A 226 -3.30 -5.68 -15.25
C PHE A 226 -2.72 -6.99 -14.72
N ALA A 227 -3.12 -7.34 -13.48
CA ALA A 227 -2.74 -8.56 -12.77
C ALA A 227 -3.98 -9.38 -12.40
N ALA A 228 -3.82 -10.70 -12.26
CA ALA A 228 -4.93 -11.63 -12.02
C ALA A 228 -5.79 -11.23 -10.80
N VAL A 229 -5.15 -10.79 -9.72
CA VAL A 229 -5.82 -10.38 -8.48
C VAL A 229 -6.83 -9.24 -8.67
N LYS A 230 -6.71 -8.46 -9.74
CA LYS A 230 -7.59 -7.30 -10.02
C LYS A 230 -8.91 -7.67 -10.68
N GLY A 231 -9.06 -8.88 -11.25
CA GLY A 231 -10.35 -9.40 -11.70
C GLY A 231 -10.94 -8.73 -12.96
N HIS A 232 -10.12 -8.09 -13.81
CA HIS A 232 -10.56 -7.42 -15.05
C HIS A 232 -11.51 -8.26 -15.90
N VAL A 233 -11.25 -9.57 -16.00
CA VAL A 233 -12.02 -10.52 -16.80
C VAL A 233 -13.51 -10.48 -16.42
N TYR A 234 -13.80 -10.44 -15.13
CA TYR A 234 -15.19 -10.44 -14.61
C TYR A 234 -15.88 -9.09 -14.86
N LEU A 235 -15.14 -7.99 -14.75
CA LEU A 235 -15.71 -6.67 -15.06
C LEU A 235 -16.09 -6.55 -16.54
N ILE A 236 -15.23 -7.00 -17.46
CA ILE A 236 -15.53 -6.96 -18.91
C ILE A 236 -16.78 -7.79 -19.23
N GLN A 237 -16.95 -8.94 -18.57
CA GLN A 237 -18.18 -9.73 -18.70
C GLN A 237 -19.41 -8.97 -18.15
N ALA A 238 -19.27 -8.31 -17.02
CA ALA A 238 -20.35 -7.48 -16.44
C ALA A 238 -20.72 -6.30 -17.38
N ILE A 239 -19.74 -5.63 -17.98
CA ILE A 239 -20.00 -4.59 -18.99
C ILE A 239 -20.77 -5.16 -20.19
N LYS A 240 -20.39 -6.36 -20.68
CA LYS A 240 -21.13 -7.01 -21.77
C LYS A 240 -22.60 -7.27 -21.43
N ILE A 241 -22.88 -7.70 -20.20
CA ILE A 241 -24.26 -7.88 -19.71
C ILE A 241 -25.03 -6.57 -19.74
N ILE A 242 -24.44 -5.49 -19.24
CA ILE A 242 -25.08 -4.16 -19.21
C ILE A 242 -25.37 -3.65 -20.62
N ILE A 243 -24.39 -3.72 -21.54
CA ILE A 243 -24.55 -3.26 -22.92
C ILE A 243 -25.60 -4.07 -23.68
N ASN A 244 -25.62 -5.41 -23.52
CA ASN A 244 -26.64 -6.27 -24.12
C ASN A 244 -28.07 -5.95 -23.63
N ASN A 245 -28.21 -5.41 -22.42
CA ASN A 245 -29.48 -4.98 -21.83
C ASN A 245 -29.81 -3.50 -22.16
N GLY A 246 -29.08 -2.88 -23.10
CA GLY A 246 -29.35 -1.50 -23.55
C GLY A 246 -28.75 -0.42 -22.65
N GLY A 247 -27.88 -0.76 -21.71
CA GLY A 247 -27.21 0.21 -20.85
C GLY A 247 -26.21 1.07 -21.63
N ASN A 248 -26.16 2.36 -21.34
CA ASN A 248 -25.20 3.30 -21.93
C ASN A 248 -24.05 3.57 -20.95
N LEU A 249 -22.95 2.83 -21.10
CA LEU A 249 -21.80 2.86 -20.20
C LEU A 249 -20.48 2.85 -20.98
N HIS A 250 -19.48 3.57 -20.46
CA HIS A 250 -18.10 3.52 -20.93
C HIS A 250 -17.15 3.19 -19.78
N LEU A 251 -16.27 2.20 -20.00
CA LEU A 251 -15.27 1.74 -19.02
C LEU A 251 -13.88 2.23 -19.41
N ASP A 252 -13.23 2.95 -18.51
CA ASP A 252 -11.84 3.34 -18.59
C ASP A 252 -10.97 2.41 -17.71
N LEU A 253 -10.01 1.74 -18.33
CA LEU A 253 -9.02 0.88 -17.67
C LEU A 253 -7.70 1.66 -17.55
N ALA A 254 -7.34 2.07 -16.32
CA ALA A 254 -6.12 2.85 -16.05
C ALA A 254 -5.06 1.96 -15.39
N GLY A 255 -4.02 1.64 -16.13
CA GLY A 255 -2.90 0.81 -15.68
C GLY A 255 -2.21 0.05 -16.80
N GLU A 256 -1.17 -0.68 -16.44
CA GLU A 256 -0.41 -1.59 -17.32
C GLU A 256 -0.12 -2.90 -16.57
N GLY A 257 0.26 -3.95 -17.29
CA GLY A 257 0.63 -5.23 -16.69
C GLY A 257 0.57 -6.41 -17.66
N GLU A 258 0.92 -7.57 -17.13
CA GLU A 258 1.08 -8.81 -17.91
C GLU A 258 -0.19 -9.28 -18.64
N LEU A 259 -1.36 -8.97 -18.09
CA LEU A 259 -2.65 -9.38 -18.66
C LEU A 259 -3.21 -8.38 -19.69
N ARG A 260 -2.51 -7.30 -20.01
CA ARG A 260 -2.97 -6.24 -20.93
C ARG A 260 -3.47 -6.81 -22.27
N GLN A 261 -2.69 -7.69 -22.86
CA GLN A 261 -3.00 -8.27 -24.17
C GLN A 261 -4.22 -9.21 -24.10
N SER A 262 -4.30 -10.06 -23.09
CA SER A 262 -5.43 -11.01 -22.94
C SER A 262 -6.74 -10.27 -22.65
N ILE A 263 -6.70 -9.17 -21.89
CA ILE A 263 -7.86 -8.33 -21.60
C ILE A 263 -8.34 -7.61 -22.88
N GLN A 264 -7.40 -7.10 -23.70
CA GLN A 264 -7.74 -6.52 -25.01
C GLN A 264 -8.44 -7.55 -25.93
N GLN A 265 -7.88 -8.77 -26.02
CA GLN A 265 -8.50 -9.84 -26.80
C GLN A 265 -9.92 -10.18 -26.31
N GLN A 266 -10.15 -10.15 -25.00
CA GLN A 266 -11.48 -10.35 -24.43
C GLN A 266 -12.45 -9.23 -24.83
N VAL A 267 -12.03 -7.97 -24.75
CA VAL A 267 -12.81 -6.81 -25.19
C VAL A 267 -13.21 -6.93 -26.65
N ASP A 268 -12.25 -7.28 -27.52
CA ASP A 268 -12.47 -7.43 -28.96
C ASP A 268 -13.43 -8.60 -29.26
N SER A 269 -13.23 -9.76 -28.62
CA SER A 269 -14.08 -10.96 -28.83
C SER A 269 -15.53 -10.74 -28.39
N LEU A 270 -15.73 -9.91 -27.37
CA LEU A 270 -17.06 -9.53 -26.87
C LEU A 270 -17.66 -8.33 -27.58
N GLN A 271 -16.97 -7.77 -28.58
CA GLN A 271 -17.41 -6.59 -29.34
C GLN A 271 -17.67 -5.37 -28.44
N LEU A 272 -16.76 -5.08 -27.51
CA LEU A 272 -16.85 -3.98 -26.54
C LEU A 272 -15.88 -2.83 -26.86
N THR A 273 -15.25 -2.80 -28.02
CA THR A 273 -14.21 -1.83 -28.38
C THR A 273 -14.68 -0.38 -28.29
N GLU A 274 -15.98 -0.11 -28.61
CA GLU A 274 -16.58 1.23 -28.47
C GLU A 274 -16.91 1.62 -27.02
N HIS A 275 -16.89 0.65 -26.07
CA HIS A 275 -17.31 0.80 -24.69
C HIS A 275 -16.17 0.71 -23.67
N VAL A 276 -14.95 0.37 -24.13
CA VAL A 276 -13.81 0.17 -23.23
C VAL A 276 -12.59 0.90 -23.76
N SER A 277 -12.06 1.82 -22.97
CA SER A 277 -10.81 2.51 -23.23
C SER A 277 -9.68 2.01 -22.34
N PHE A 278 -8.49 1.92 -22.91
CA PHE A 278 -7.26 1.61 -22.19
C PHE A 278 -6.42 2.88 -22.06
N LEU A 279 -6.38 3.47 -20.88
CA LEU A 279 -5.72 4.76 -20.64
C LEU A 279 -4.20 4.63 -20.46
N GLY A 280 -3.68 3.37 -20.34
CA GLY A 280 -2.29 3.16 -19.98
C GLY A 280 -1.98 3.54 -18.52
N GLU A 281 -0.69 3.67 -18.20
CA GLU A 281 -0.25 4.05 -16.87
C GLU A 281 -0.41 5.56 -16.66
N LEU A 282 -1.35 5.97 -15.82
CA LEU A 282 -1.51 7.34 -15.40
C LEU A 282 -0.57 7.64 -14.22
N SER A 283 0.03 8.84 -14.18
CA SER A 283 0.71 9.28 -12.98
C SER A 283 -0.30 9.45 -11.82
N HIS A 284 0.13 9.20 -10.59
CA HIS A 284 -0.73 9.33 -9.41
C HIS A 284 -1.40 10.70 -9.34
N SER A 285 -0.63 11.78 -9.57
CA SER A 285 -1.15 13.15 -9.58
C SER A 285 -2.19 13.40 -10.69
N SER A 286 -1.99 12.81 -11.88
CA SER A 286 -2.94 12.90 -12.99
C SER A 286 -4.24 12.16 -12.68
N LEU A 287 -4.16 10.96 -12.12
CA LEU A 287 -5.33 10.17 -11.71
C LEU A 287 -6.15 10.91 -10.64
N LEU A 288 -5.48 11.43 -9.61
CA LEU A 288 -6.14 12.23 -8.57
C LEU A 288 -6.80 13.49 -9.14
N ALA A 289 -6.10 14.25 -9.97
CA ALA A 289 -6.67 15.46 -10.56
C ALA A 289 -7.95 15.16 -11.37
N GLN A 290 -7.97 14.06 -12.12
CA GLN A 290 -9.13 13.65 -12.90
C GLN A 290 -10.28 13.12 -12.01
N LEU A 291 -9.98 12.37 -10.93
CA LEU A 291 -10.95 11.97 -9.91
C LEU A 291 -11.62 13.21 -9.27
N TRP A 292 -10.78 14.17 -8.83
CA TRP A 292 -11.28 15.42 -8.23
C TRP A 292 -12.04 16.31 -9.22
N ALA A 293 -11.70 16.27 -10.52
CA ALA A 293 -12.48 16.94 -11.57
C ALA A 293 -13.83 16.26 -11.87
N GLY A 294 -14.07 15.06 -11.29
CA GLY A 294 -15.28 14.27 -11.52
C GLY A 294 -15.37 13.73 -12.94
N GLN A 295 -14.28 13.27 -13.50
CA GLN A 295 -14.28 12.66 -14.83
C GLN A 295 -15.10 11.38 -14.88
N TRP A 296 -15.17 10.64 -13.77
CA TRP A 296 -15.88 9.37 -13.66
C TRP A 296 -17.06 9.44 -12.69
N ASP A 297 -18.11 8.71 -13.03
CA ASP A 297 -19.33 8.59 -12.23
C ASP A 297 -19.24 7.47 -11.18
N CYS A 298 -18.35 6.50 -11.42
CA CYS A 298 -18.12 5.36 -10.51
C CYS A 298 -16.70 4.84 -10.65
N VAL A 299 -16.14 4.34 -9.54
CA VAL A 299 -14.91 3.55 -9.55
C VAL A 299 -15.25 2.11 -9.21
N VAL A 300 -14.71 1.15 -9.98
CA VAL A 300 -14.95 -0.28 -9.76
C VAL A 300 -13.63 -1.01 -9.52
N LEU A 301 -13.62 -1.92 -8.53
CA LEU A 301 -12.48 -2.79 -8.26
C LEU A 301 -12.96 -4.22 -7.98
N PRO A 302 -13.04 -5.08 -9.02
CA PRO A 302 -13.59 -6.42 -8.94
C PRO A 302 -12.52 -7.46 -8.54
N SER A 303 -11.69 -7.14 -7.55
CA SER A 303 -10.56 -7.98 -7.14
C SER A 303 -11.00 -9.35 -6.69
N ILE A 304 -10.12 -10.35 -6.85
CA ILE A 304 -10.37 -11.75 -6.52
C ILE A 304 -9.28 -12.30 -5.60
N VAL A 305 -9.55 -13.42 -4.97
CA VAL A 305 -8.52 -14.27 -4.38
C VAL A 305 -8.00 -15.21 -5.47
N THR A 306 -6.72 -15.13 -5.78
CA THR A 306 -6.09 -15.99 -6.79
C THR A 306 -5.84 -17.41 -6.25
N ALA A 307 -5.59 -18.37 -7.14
CA ALA A 307 -5.38 -19.77 -6.75
C ALA A 307 -4.18 -19.98 -5.79
N ASP A 308 -3.18 -19.10 -5.83
CA ASP A 308 -2.04 -19.07 -4.91
C ASP A 308 -2.33 -18.30 -3.60
N GLY A 309 -3.58 -17.85 -3.42
CA GLY A 309 -4.04 -17.13 -2.24
C GLY A 309 -3.73 -15.64 -2.21
N ALA A 310 -3.22 -15.06 -3.32
CA ALA A 310 -3.03 -13.63 -3.40
C ALA A 310 -4.42 -12.91 -3.41
N LYS A 311 -4.56 -11.83 -2.63
CA LYS A 311 -5.78 -11.02 -2.49
C LYS A 311 -5.40 -9.57 -2.23
N GLU A 312 -6.28 -8.63 -2.31
CA GLU A 312 -6.00 -7.23 -2.00
C GLU A 312 -5.72 -6.99 -0.50
N GLY A 313 -4.91 -5.97 -0.21
CA GLY A 313 -4.93 -5.29 1.07
C GLY A 313 -6.13 -4.36 1.16
N ILE A 314 -5.94 -3.16 1.72
CA ILE A 314 -6.90 -2.07 1.56
C ILE A 314 -6.41 -1.22 0.37
N PRO A 315 -7.17 -1.15 -0.75
CA PRO A 315 -6.69 -0.50 -1.96
C PRO A 315 -6.66 1.03 -1.81
N VAL A 316 -5.50 1.65 -1.99
CA VAL A 316 -5.33 3.10 -1.93
C VAL A 316 -6.23 3.81 -2.95
N SER A 317 -6.36 3.25 -4.16
CA SER A 317 -7.22 3.81 -5.21
C SER A 317 -8.70 3.92 -4.80
N LEU A 318 -9.21 2.99 -3.98
CA LEU A 318 -10.56 3.10 -3.44
C LEU A 318 -10.67 4.17 -2.36
N MET A 319 -9.67 4.28 -1.46
CA MET A 319 -9.63 5.38 -0.48
C MET A 319 -9.67 6.75 -1.16
N GLU A 320 -8.87 6.93 -2.22
CA GLU A 320 -8.79 8.15 -3.01
C GLU A 320 -10.10 8.46 -3.76
N SER A 321 -10.74 7.43 -4.32
CA SER A 321 -12.04 7.57 -4.98
C SER A 321 -13.15 7.97 -4.00
N MET A 322 -13.19 7.32 -2.85
CA MET A 322 -14.12 7.63 -1.76
C MET A 322 -13.88 9.06 -1.21
N ALA A 323 -12.61 9.46 -1.04
CA ALA A 323 -12.23 10.81 -0.66
C ALA A 323 -12.70 11.85 -1.69
N ALA A 324 -12.61 11.54 -2.99
CA ALA A 324 -13.10 12.38 -4.07
C ALA A 324 -14.64 12.44 -4.17
N GLY A 325 -15.37 11.67 -3.36
CA GLY A 325 -16.83 11.60 -3.41
C GLY A 325 -17.37 10.83 -4.61
N VAL A 326 -16.55 9.97 -5.22
CA VAL A 326 -16.97 9.12 -6.34
C VAL A 326 -17.51 7.79 -5.80
N PRO A 327 -18.74 7.38 -6.18
CA PRO A 327 -19.32 6.09 -5.79
C PRO A 327 -18.40 4.91 -6.14
N VAL A 328 -18.36 3.91 -5.26
CA VAL A 328 -17.51 2.73 -5.40
C VAL A 328 -18.33 1.45 -5.49
N VAL A 329 -17.97 0.59 -6.45
CA VAL A 329 -18.39 -0.82 -6.53
C VAL A 329 -17.15 -1.68 -6.39
N ALA A 330 -17.17 -2.65 -5.47
CA ALA A 330 -16.02 -3.52 -5.25
C ALA A 330 -16.44 -4.94 -4.84
N THR A 331 -15.50 -5.87 -4.90
CA THR A 331 -15.74 -7.24 -4.41
C THR A 331 -15.40 -7.38 -2.93
N ALA A 332 -16.15 -8.22 -2.23
CA ALA A 332 -15.97 -8.49 -0.79
C ALA A 332 -14.78 -9.45 -0.56
N THR A 333 -13.56 -9.03 -0.94
CA THR A 333 -12.35 -9.86 -0.81
C THR A 333 -11.20 -9.10 -0.14
N GLY A 334 -10.30 -9.82 0.49
CA GLY A 334 -9.11 -9.27 1.12
C GLY A 334 -9.41 -8.27 2.25
N GLY A 335 -8.83 -7.08 2.17
CA GLY A 335 -9.08 -5.94 3.08
C GLY A 335 -10.15 -4.97 2.57
N ILE A 336 -10.76 -5.21 1.40
CA ILE A 336 -11.76 -4.31 0.82
C ILE A 336 -12.98 -4.14 1.75
N PRO A 337 -13.56 -5.19 2.38
CA PRO A 337 -14.70 -5.03 3.29
C PRO A 337 -14.41 -4.14 4.51
N GLU A 338 -13.15 -4.03 4.93
CA GLU A 338 -12.75 -3.17 6.05
C GLU A 338 -12.84 -1.68 5.70
N LEU A 339 -12.60 -1.32 4.43
CA LEU A 339 -12.80 0.03 3.89
C LEU A 339 -14.26 0.27 3.51
N CYS A 340 -14.86 -0.70 2.82
CA CYS A 340 -16.15 -0.61 2.13
C CYS A 340 -17.32 -1.20 2.96
N SER A 341 -17.40 -0.89 4.26
CA SER A 341 -18.49 -1.33 5.14
C SER A 341 -19.59 -0.26 5.29
N ASP A 342 -20.68 -0.64 5.94
CA ASP A 342 -21.72 0.29 6.45
C ASP A 342 -22.31 1.23 5.40
N GLY A 343 -22.47 0.75 4.16
CA GLY A 343 -23.09 1.52 3.08
C GLY A 343 -22.17 2.52 2.39
N THR A 344 -20.86 2.44 2.61
CA THR A 344 -19.85 3.32 1.98
C THR A 344 -19.53 2.92 0.53
N ALA A 345 -19.88 1.70 0.11
CA ALA A 345 -19.71 1.17 -1.23
C ALA A 345 -20.74 0.07 -1.51
N LEU A 346 -20.90 -0.34 -2.77
CA LEU A 346 -21.59 -1.59 -3.11
C LEU A 346 -20.56 -2.72 -3.17
N LEU A 347 -20.71 -3.68 -2.26
CA LEU A 347 -19.89 -4.89 -2.22
C LEU A 347 -20.64 -6.05 -2.87
N VAL A 348 -19.95 -6.76 -3.77
CA VAL A 348 -20.47 -7.95 -4.45
C VAL A 348 -19.54 -9.14 -4.22
N PRO A 349 -19.99 -10.40 -4.44
CA PRO A 349 -19.11 -11.55 -4.45
C PRO A 349 -18.03 -11.44 -5.51
N GLU A 350 -16.85 -12.00 -5.24
CA GLU A 350 -15.81 -12.12 -6.25
C GLU A 350 -16.19 -13.10 -7.35
N GLN A 351 -15.63 -12.90 -8.55
CA GLN A 351 -15.84 -13.76 -9.72
C GLN A 351 -17.32 -13.88 -10.17
N ASP A 352 -18.14 -12.90 -9.84
CA ASP A 352 -19.56 -12.85 -10.21
C ASP A 352 -19.85 -11.64 -11.12
N PRO A 353 -19.80 -11.83 -12.46
CA PRO A 353 -20.11 -10.75 -13.41
C PRO A 353 -21.56 -10.27 -13.34
N LEU A 354 -22.50 -11.14 -12.94
CA LEU A 354 -23.91 -10.76 -12.85
C LEU A 354 -24.13 -9.82 -11.67
N ALA A 355 -23.61 -10.15 -10.49
CA ALA A 355 -23.68 -9.29 -9.33
C ALA A 355 -22.96 -7.94 -9.55
N LEU A 356 -21.82 -7.94 -10.28
CA LEU A 356 -21.15 -6.70 -10.70
C LEU A 356 -22.03 -5.86 -11.62
N ALA A 357 -22.69 -6.47 -12.60
CA ALA A 357 -23.59 -5.78 -13.51
C ALA A 357 -24.79 -5.17 -12.79
N GLU A 358 -25.39 -5.89 -11.85
CA GLU A 358 -26.51 -5.42 -11.01
C GLU A 358 -26.10 -4.25 -10.13
N ALA A 359 -24.92 -4.32 -9.50
CA ALA A 359 -24.37 -3.24 -8.69
C ALA A 359 -24.10 -1.99 -9.53
N LEU A 360 -23.47 -2.12 -10.70
CA LEU A 360 -23.23 -1.01 -11.63
C LEU A 360 -24.56 -0.42 -12.13
N ASN A 361 -25.56 -1.24 -12.48
CA ASN A 361 -26.88 -0.76 -12.83
C ASN A 361 -27.56 0.02 -11.69
N THR A 362 -27.36 -0.41 -10.45
CA THR A 362 -27.84 0.33 -9.27
C THR A 362 -27.21 1.72 -9.20
N VAL A 363 -25.88 1.82 -9.35
CA VAL A 363 -25.17 3.10 -9.33
C VAL A 363 -25.56 3.98 -10.52
N MET A 364 -25.84 3.40 -11.69
CA MET A 364 -26.29 4.12 -12.89
C MET A 364 -27.68 4.75 -12.71
N ASN A 365 -28.57 4.13 -11.96
CA ASN A 365 -30.00 4.48 -11.95
C ASN A 365 -30.53 5.05 -10.62
N ASP A 366 -29.79 4.86 -9.50
CA ASP A 366 -30.19 5.32 -8.16
C ASP A 366 -29.26 6.44 -7.66
N THR A 367 -29.51 7.66 -8.13
CA THR A 367 -28.71 8.84 -7.76
C THR A 367 -28.76 9.12 -6.25
N GLU A 368 -29.91 8.92 -5.60
CA GLU A 368 -30.05 9.18 -4.16
C GLU A 368 -29.17 8.25 -3.34
N LYS A 369 -29.14 6.96 -3.70
CA LYS A 369 -28.26 5.96 -3.07
C LYS A 369 -26.80 6.30 -3.30
N CYS A 370 -26.43 6.71 -4.50
CA CYS A 370 -25.05 7.13 -4.83
C CYS A 370 -24.59 8.30 -3.98
N VAL A 371 -25.40 9.33 -3.83
CA VAL A 371 -25.08 10.51 -3.01
C VAL A 371 -24.92 10.11 -1.54
N ARG A 372 -25.83 9.33 -0.98
CA ARG A 372 -25.71 8.84 0.40
C ARG A 372 -24.45 8.01 0.60
N MET A 373 -24.17 7.10 -0.32
CA MET A 373 -23.00 6.24 -0.29
C MET A 373 -21.70 7.06 -0.35
N ALA A 374 -21.62 8.05 -1.24
CA ALA A 374 -20.46 8.93 -1.39
C ALA A 374 -20.20 9.77 -0.11
N ILE A 375 -21.26 10.28 0.53
CA ILE A 375 -21.15 11.02 1.80
C ILE A 375 -20.60 10.10 2.91
N LEU A 376 -21.16 8.91 3.09
CA LEU A 376 -20.69 7.95 4.09
C LEU A 376 -19.25 7.52 3.83
N ALA A 377 -18.91 7.25 2.57
CA ALA A 377 -17.57 6.90 2.14
C ALA A 377 -16.54 7.99 2.49
N GLN A 378 -16.89 9.24 2.22
CA GLN A 378 -16.03 10.37 2.51
C GLN A 378 -15.80 10.58 4.00
N ILE A 379 -16.87 10.49 4.82
CA ILE A 379 -16.76 10.57 6.28
C ILE A 379 -15.80 9.49 6.79
N ARG A 380 -16.00 8.24 6.35
CA ARG A 380 -15.16 7.12 6.77
C ARG A 380 -13.69 7.33 6.41
N VAL A 381 -13.41 7.72 5.16
CA VAL A 381 -12.03 7.95 4.74
C VAL A 381 -11.41 9.13 5.50
N GLN A 382 -12.18 10.18 5.77
CA GLN A 382 -11.73 11.32 6.56
C GLN A 382 -11.35 10.93 8.00
N GLU A 383 -12.12 10.07 8.65
CA GLU A 383 -11.93 9.67 10.04
C GLU A 383 -10.85 8.60 10.22
N GLU A 384 -10.81 7.60 9.32
CA GLU A 384 -10.01 6.39 9.51
C GLU A 384 -8.80 6.27 8.57
N PHE A 385 -8.76 7.03 7.45
CA PHE A 385 -7.73 6.89 6.41
C PHE A 385 -7.08 8.22 6.02
N ASN A 386 -7.42 9.34 6.66
CA ASN A 386 -6.78 10.63 6.38
C ASN A 386 -5.40 10.69 7.00
N ILE A 387 -4.39 11.11 6.23
CA ILE A 387 -3.02 11.28 6.74
C ILE A 387 -2.96 12.23 7.93
N LYS A 388 -3.84 13.24 8.01
CA LYS A 388 -3.93 14.18 9.15
C LYS A 388 -4.41 13.49 10.43
N THR A 389 -5.10 12.35 10.34
CA THR A 389 -5.54 11.51 11.46
C THR A 389 -4.54 10.39 11.75
N ILE A 390 -4.07 9.71 10.69
CA ILE A 390 -3.17 8.55 10.79
C ILE A 390 -1.76 8.97 11.18
N GLY A 391 -1.25 10.06 10.59
CA GLY A 391 0.12 10.52 10.80
C GLY A 391 0.46 10.78 12.28
N PRO A 392 -0.35 11.58 13.03
CA PRO A 392 -0.15 11.77 14.46
C PRO A 392 -0.14 10.46 15.24
N ARG A 393 -1.13 9.58 15.01
CA ARG A 393 -1.23 8.28 15.70
C ARG A 393 -0.01 7.40 15.46
N LEU A 394 0.53 7.37 14.24
CA LEU A 394 1.75 6.62 13.94
C LEU A 394 2.96 7.20 14.68
N LEU A 395 3.09 8.51 14.72
CA LEU A 395 4.19 9.19 15.42
C LEU A 395 4.09 9.01 16.94
N ASP A 396 2.89 9.10 17.50
CA ASP A 396 2.64 8.88 18.94
C ASP A 396 3.00 7.45 19.37
N MET A 397 2.81 6.45 18.50
CA MET A 397 3.24 5.08 18.76
C MET A 397 4.77 4.91 18.79
N MET A 398 5.53 5.85 18.21
CA MET A 398 7.00 5.84 18.17
C MET A 398 7.64 6.58 19.33
N THR A 399 6.88 7.40 20.07
CA THR A 399 7.34 8.12 21.27
C THR A 399 7.14 7.30 22.52
#